data_3ba463d06e9883b3003f1a9469e83eae
#
_entry.id   3ba463d06e9883b3003f1a9469e83eae
#
_cell.length_a   1.000
_cell.length_b   1.000
_cell.length_c   1.000
_cell.angle_alpha   90.00
_cell.angle_beta   90.00
_cell.angle_gamma   90.00
#
_symmetry.space_group_name_H-M   'P 1'
#
loop_
_entity.id
_entity.type
_entity.pdbx_description
1 polymer ?
#
loop_
_entity_poly.entity_id
_entity_poly.type
_entity_poly.pdbx_seq_one_letter_code
_entity_poly.pdbx_strand_id
1 'polypeptide(L)'
;MKNKITLTAISFLANFIMAGFATQFGMLVEPLANTFDANVNEVASIFSLLNGGALAGTIAAFFLIEKVGIKRMTVLCYGAIAAAALSLYVAPSLFIVMLGMTVIGFCGGVGLCIAGTIVVSVWKDKIQSTMLVVQDATFNIAGVVFPLITTYALTNAMNWSISYLSVGVVALATMFVALLTNFNQCGGESGSEQEAKSEWNFGIISGGVGLFLGMLALYTFLTWAPMFVKEKFDIPFEQAGNIITQYWSAALVGALVSTVIVSRMKIQTFLLTIISVAMVITSVIVTTEKLEWLSYLTYGYGFACAALYNAFIAYGVSFVRNATSKNVSYILISGSAGAMFSPAISSVMESVVGLQTVMYAIPVIYAVVVAMLVVSMKIKTVEQIQTAE
;
A
#
# COMPACT_ATOMS: atom_id res chain seq x y z
N MET A 1 6.35 30.97 5.42
CA MET A 1 6.73 29.76 6.17
C MET A 1 5.48 28.98 6.64
N LYS A 2 4.52 29.58 7.32
CA LYS A 2 3.28 28.91 7.79
C LYS A 2 2.55 28.13 6.68
N ASN A 3 2.32 28.74 5.51
CA ASN A 3 1.59 28.09 4.41
C ASN A 3 2.31 26.83 3.86
N LYS A 4 3.66 26.83 3.82
CA LYS A 4 4.43 25.65 3.42
C LYS A 4 4.24 24.48 4.38
N ILE A 5 4.26 24.73 5.69
CA ILE A 5 4.06 23.71 6.73
C ILE A 5 2.66 23.13 6.63
N THR A 6 1.63 23.97 6.44
CA THR A 6 0.25 23.51 6.32
C THR A 6 0.03 22.66 5.07
N LEU A 7 0.60 23.06 3.93
CA LEU A 7 0.54 22.26 2.70
C LEU A 7 1.25 20.90 2.88
N THR A 8 2.43 20.90 3.52
CA THR A 8 3.15 19.66 3.83
C THR A 8 2.34 18.76 4.78
N ALA A 9 1.67 19.32 5.78
CA ALA A 9 0.80 18.57 6.67
C ALA A 9 -0.38 17.95 5.92
N ILE A 10 -1.03 18.66 4.99
CA ILE A 10 -2.09 18.12 4.13
C ILE A 10 -1.56 16.94 3.32
N SER A 11 -0.37 17.07 2.73
CA SER A 11 0.28 15.98 1.98
C SER A 11 0.54 14.74 2.85
N PHE A 12 1.04 14.92 4.05
CA PHE A 12 1.30 13.81 4.99
C PHE A 12 0.00 13.16 5.47
N LEU A 13 -1.03 13.96 5.76
CA LEU A 13 -2.34 13.46 6.14
C LEU A 13 -3.02 12.68 5.01
N ALA A 14 -2.75 13.00 3.74
CA ALA A 14 -3.25 12.23 2.61
C ALA A 14 -2.78 10.77 2.64
N ASN A 15 -1.48 10.53 2.86
CA ASN A 15 -0.93 9.19 3.01
C ASN A 15 -1.46 8.50 4.29
N PHE A 16 -1.54 9.24 5.38
CA PHE A 16 -2.04 8.74 6.66
C PHE A 16 -3.50 8.29 6.55
N ILE A 17 -4.37 9.06 5.86
CA ILE A 17 -5.78 8.72 5.65
C ILE A 17 -5.92 7.49 4.75
N MET A 18 -5.22 7.46 3.62
CA MET A 18 -5.30 6.30 2.71
C MET A 18 -4.82 5.02 3.40
N ALA A 19 -3.71 5.10 4.13
CA ALA A 19 -3.19 3.99 4.91
C ALA A 19 -4.19 3.55 6.00
N GLY A 20 -4.86 4.50 6.66
CA GLY A 20 -5.85 4.21 7.68
C GLY A 20 -6.99 3.31 7.19
N PHE A 21 -7.42 3.47 5.94
CA PHE A 21 -8.41 2.55 5.34
C PHE A 21 -7.76 1.25 4.85
N ALA A 22 -6.56 1.31 4.29
CA ALA A 22 -5.91 0.17 3.65
C ALA A 22 -5.30 -0.84 4.62
N THR A 23 -4.84 -0.43 5.80
CA THR A 23 -4.02 -1.27 6.69
C THR A 23 -4.80 -2.18 7.63
N GLN A 24 -6.12 -2.00 7.71
CA GLN A 24 -7.00 -2.72 8.64
C GLN A 24 -7.81 -3.86 7.98
N PHE A 25 -7.62 -4.13 6.69
CA PHE A 25 -8.49 -5.05 5.94
C PHE A 25 -8.71 -6.40 6.61
N GLY A 26 -7.62 -7.10 6.91
CA GLY A 26 -7.70 -8.43 7.48
C GLY A 26 -8.41 -8.47 8.84
N MET A 27 -8.34 -7.38 9.61
CA MET A 27 -8.99 -7.28 10.93
C MET A 27 -10.50 -7.03 10.84
N LEU A 28 -11.01 -6.61 9.68
CA LEU A 28 -12.43 -6.26 9.51
C LEU A 28 -13.21 -7.30 8.69
N VAL A 29 -12.54 -8.30 8.11
CA VAL A 29 -13.19 -9.33 7.30
C VAL A 29 -14.24 -10.09 8.10
N GLU A 30 -13.88 -10.67 9.24
CA GLU A 30 -14.80 -11.44 10.07
C GLU A 30 -15.87 -10.56 10.74
N PRO A 31 -15.55 -9.40 11.36
CA PRO A 31 -16.55 -8.50 11.91
C PRO A 31 -17.62 -8.04 10.89
N LEU A 32 -17.22 -7.76 9.65
CA LEU A 32 -18.13 -7.41 8.57
C LEU A 32 -18.99 -8.61 8.15
N ALA A 33 -18.39 -9.81 7.98
CA ALA A 33 -19.09 -11.02 7.63
C ALA A 33 -20.18 -11.34 8.65
N ASN A 34 -19.85 -11.27 9.95
CA ASN A 34 -20.80 -11.49 11.03
C ASN A 34 -21.88 -10.40 11.10
N THR A 35 -21.56 -9.14 10.82
CA THR A 35 -22.53 -8.04 10.88
C THR A 35 -23.59 -8.14 9.78
N PHE A 36 -23.20 -8.60 8.60
CA PHE A 36 -24.09 -8.64 7.41
C PHE A 36 -24.58 -10.05 7.05
N ASP A 37 -24.28 -11.06 7.87
CA ASP A 37 -24.56 -12.48 7.58
C ASP A 37 -24.07 -12.87 6.17
N ALA A 38 -22.88 -12.38 5.83
CA ALA A 38 -22.27 -12.54 4.52
C ALA A 38 -21.14 -13.56 4.56
N ASN A 39 -20.78 -14.10 3.39
CA ASN A 39 -19.64 -15.00 3.29
C ASN A 39 -18.32 -14.22 3.49
N VAL A 40 -17.40 -14.79 4.27
CA VAL A 40 -16.06 -14.22 4.54
C VAL A 40 -15.32 -13.88 3.24
N ASN A 41 -15.43 -14.74 2.22
CA ASN A 41 -14.82 -14.53 0.91
C ASN A 41 -15.41 -13.34 0.16
N GLU A 42 -16.73 -13.17 0.23
CA GLU A 42 -17.40 -12.02 -0.35
C GLU A 42 -16.93 -10.73 0.28
N VAL A 43 -16.89 -10.68 1.61
CA VAL A 43 -16.38 -9.52 2.36
C VAL A 43 -14.91 -9.24 2.06
N ALA A 44 -14.05 -10.26 2.06
CA ALA A 44 -12.65 -10.09 1.73
C ALA A 44 -12.45 -9.51 0.32
N SER A 45 -13.27 -9.93 -0.66
CA SER A 45 -13.21 -9.41 -2.03
C SER A 45 -13.60 -7.93 -2.16
N ILE A 46 -14.46 -7.42 -1.25
CA ILE A 46 -14.87 -5.99 -1.24
C ILE A 46 -13.66 -5.06 -1.09
N PHE A 47 -12.61 -5.49 -0.41
CA PHE A 47 -11.41 -4.66 -0.26
C PHE A 47 -10.66 -4.42 -1.56
N SER A 48 -10.89 -5.25 -2.60
CA SER A 48 -10.43 -4.97 -3.95
C SER A 48 -11.02 -3.68 -4.53
N LEU A 49 -12.21 -3.27 -4.09
CA LEU A 49 -12.85 -2.02 -4.52
C LEU A 49 -12.11 -0.78 -3.99
N LEU A 50 -11.53 -0.85 -2.79
CA LEU A 50 -10.70 0.24 -2.26
C LEU A 50 -9.43 0.42 -3.13
N ASN A 51 -8.70 -0.65 -3.37
CA ASN A 51 -7.46 -0.60 -4.16
C ASN A 51 -7.74 -0.30 -5.64
N GLY A 52 -8.82 -0.86 -6.21
CA GLY A 52 -9.26 -0.56 -7.57
C GLY A 52 -9.72 0.88 -7.73
N GLY A 53 -10.47 1.39 -6.74
CA GLY A 53 -10.82 2.80 -6.64
C GLY A 53 -9.57 3.69 -6.61
N ALA A 54 -8.57 3.34 -5.78
CA ALA A 54 -7.33 4.10 -5.68
C ALA A 54 -6.56 4.14 -7.01
N LEU A 55 -6.47 3.02 -7.70
CA LEU A 55 -5.86 2.97 -9.04
C LEU A 55 -6.62 3.86 -10.03
N ALA A 56 -7.95 3.76 -10.08
CA ALA A 56 -8.79 4.59 -10.94
C ALA A 56 -8.67 6.07 -10.58
N GLY A 57 -8.65 6.41 -9.29
CA GLY A 57 -8.48 7.78 -8.80
C GLY A 57 -7.12 8.36 -9.15
N THR A 58 -6.05 7.57 -9.04
CA THR A 58 -4.70 7.96 -9.45
C THR A 58 -4.63 8.29 -10.94
N ILE A 59 -5.25 7.45 -11.79
CA ILE A 59 -5.32 7.70 -13.23
C ILE A 59 -6.15 8.95 -13.52
N ALA A 60 -7.32 9.09 -12.88
CA ALA A 60 -8.20 10.23 -13.06
C ALA A 60 -7.57 11.55 -12.60
N ALA A 61 -6.68 11.52 -11.61
CA ALA A 61 -6.00 12.69 -11.08
C ALA A 61 -5.25 13.48 -12.17
N PHE A 62 -4.61 12.78 -13.13
CA PHE A 62 -3.89 13.42 -14.24
C PHE A 62 -4.80 14.37 -15.04
N PHE A 63 -6.07 14.01 -15.22
CA PHE A 63 -7.01 14.80 -16.02
C PHE A 63 -7.81 15.79 -15.16
N LEU A 64 -8.10 15.42 -13.91
CA LEU A 64 -8.98 16.20 -13.05
C LEU A 64 -8.25 17.35 -12.34
N ILE A 65 -6.99 17.16 -11.95
CA ILE A 65 -6.22 18.18 -11.24
C ILE A 65 -6.06 19.46 -12.06
N GLU A 66 -5.77 19.32 -13.35
CA GLU A 66 -5.63 20.48 -14.27
C GLU A 66 -6.94 21.21 -14.47
N LYS A 67 -8.07 20.48 -14.58
CA LYS A 67 -9.38 21.07 -14.87
C LYS A 67 -10.05 21.70 -13.64
N VAL A 68 -9.96 21.05 -12.50
CA VAL A 68 -10.68 21.43 -11.26
C VAL A 68 -9.80 22.25 -10.32
N GLY A 69 -8.49 22.03 -10.37
CA GLY A 69 -7.49 22.64 -9.49
C GLY A 69 -7.28 21.89 -8.19
N ILE A 70 -6.04 21.88 -7.71
CA ILE A 70 -5.58 21.08 -6.55
C ILE A 70 -6.42 21.38 -5.29
N LYS A 71 -6.69 22.64 -4.96
CA LYS A 71 -7.46 23.02 -3.76
C LYS A 71 -8.87 22.42 -3.76
N ARG A 72 -9.61 22.61 -4.87
CA ARG A 72 -11.00 22.13 -4.98
C ARG A 72 -11.03 20.59 -4.92
N MET A 73 -10.13 19.94 -5.62
CA MET A 73 -10.02 18.48 -5.59
C MET A 73 -9.71 17.96 -4.18
N THR A 74 -8.78 18.59 -3.45
CA THR A 74 -8.47 18.22 -2.06
C THR A 74 -9.72 18.31 -1.18
N VAL A 75 -10.43 19.43 -1.23
CA VAL A 75 -11.64 19.62 -0.41
C VAL A 75 -12.74 18.61 -0.76
N LEU A 76 -13.00 18.40 -2.06
CA LEU A 76 -14.03 17.45 -2.52
C LEU A 76 -13.69 16.01 -2.13
N CYS A 77 -12.45 15.58 -2.36
CA CYS A 77 -12.04 14.22 -2.06
C CYS A 77 -12.08 13.92 -0.55
N TYR A 78 -11.53 14.78 0.29
CA TYR A 78 -11.56 14.52 1.73
C TYR A 78 -12.94 14.71 2.35
N GLY A 79 -13.79 15.59 1.79
CA GLY A 79 -15.21 15.68 2.13
C GLY A 79 -15.97 14.39 1.77
N ALA A 80 -15.72 13.85 0.58
CA ALA A 80 -16.34 12.60 0.14
C ALA A 80 -15.87 11.39 0.98
N ILE A 81 -14.58 11.32 1.33
CA ILE A 81 -14.03 10.29 2.24
C ILE A 81 -14.71 10.36 3.61
N ALA A 82 -14.82 11.56 4.19
CA ALA A 82 -15.47 11.76 5.48
C ALA A 82 -16.95 11.37 5.45
N ALA A 83 -17.67 11.76 4.38
CA ALA A 83 -19.07 11.39 4.19
C ALA A 83 -19.24 9.86 4.01
N ALA A 84 -18.37 9.21 3.22
CA ALA A 84 -18.38 7.77 3.07
C ALA A 84 -18.11 7.05 4.41
N ALA A 85 -17.09 7.47 5.17
CA ALA A 85 -16.82 6.91 6.49
C ALA A 85 -17.99 7.08 7.46
N LEU A 86 -18.67 8.22 7.43
CA LEU A 86 -19.87 8.48 8.23
C LEU A 86 -21.03 7.57 7.80
N SER A 87 -21.23 7.35 6.51
CA SER A 87 -22.29 6.46 6.00
C SER A 87 -22.10 5.01 6.43
N LEU A 88 -20.85 4.55 6.52
CA LEU A 88 -20.51 3.22 7.06
C LEU A 88 -20.89 3.07 8.55
N TYR A 89 -20.89 4.16 9.29
CA TYR A 89 -21.24 4.18 10.71
C TYR A 89 -22.74 4.29 10.95
N VAL A 90 -23.43 5.19 10.22
CA VAL A 90 -24.84 5.55 10.48
C VAL A 90 -25.82 4.55 9.90
N ALA A 91 -25.57 4.04 8.71
CA ALA A 91 -26.48 3.16 7.99
C ALA A 91 -25.73 2.05 7.25
N PRO A 92 -25.07 1.15 7.96
CA PRO A 92 -24.25 0.12 7.34
C PRO A 92 -25.13 -0.91 6.62
N SER A 93 -24.81 -1.14 5.34
CA SER A 93 -25.26 -2.28 4.54
C SER A 93 -24.13 -2.71 3.65
N LEU A 94 -24.15 -3.96 3.17
CA LEU A 94 -23.08 -4.47 2.31
C LEU A 94 -22.87 -3.60 1.06
N PHE A 95 -23.97 -3.12 0.47
CA PHE A 95 -23.93 -2.20 -0.67
C PHE A 95 -23.26 -0.86 -0.31
N ILE A 96 -23.57 -0.28 0.88
CA ILE A 96 -22.94 0.96 1.34
C ILE A 96 -21.45 0.73 1.63
N VAL A 97 -21.06 -0.45 2.12
CA VAL A 97 -19.64 -0.81 2.28
C VAL A 97 -18.95 -0.86 0.93
N MET A 98 -19.50 -1.53 -0.07
CA MET A 98 -18.94 -1.60 -1.42
C MET A 98 -18.79 -0.21 -2.06
N LEU A 99 -19.85 0.60 -2.00
CA LEU A 99 -19.83 1.96 -2.52
C LEU A 99 -18.83 2.85 -1.76
N GLY A 100 -18.85 2.77 -0.43
CA GLY A 100 -17.93 3.50 0.44
C GLY A 100 -16.48 3.18 0.15
N MET A 101 -16.12 1.89 0.03
CA MET A 101 -14.75 1.45 -0.32
C MET A 101 -14.32 1.99 -1.68
N THR A 102 -15.22 1.97 -2.68
CA THR A 102 -14.93 2.50 -4.01
C THR A 102 -14.68 4.01 -3.97
N VAL A 103 -15.54 4.77 -3.28
CA VAL A 103 -15.41 6.23 -3.14
C VAL A 103 -14.16 6.60 -2.35
N ILE A 104 -13.91 5.93 -1.21
CA ILE A 104 -12.73 6.16 -0.38
C ILE A 104 -11.46 5.85 -1.18
N GLY A 105 -11.45 4.73 -1.90
CA GLY A 105 -10.33 4.37 -2.77
C GLY A 105 -10.09 5.43 -3.84
N PHE A 106 -11.09 5.77 -4.62
CA PHE A 106 -10.98 6.76 -5.70
C PHE A 106 -10.48 8.12 -5.19
N CYS A 107 -11.12 8.66 -4.17
CA CYS A 107 -10.73 9.93 -3.58
C CYS A 107 -9.35 9.87 -2.90
N GLY A 108 -9.01 8.72 -2.29
CA GLY A 108 -7.70 8.46 -1.72
C GLY A 108 -6.60 8.43 -2.78
N GLY A 109 -6.82 7.76 -3.92
CA GLY A 109 -5.89 7.73 -5.05
C GLY A 109 -5.62 9.12 -5.63
N VAL A 110 -6.68 9.93 -5.82
CA VAL A 110 -6.53 11.35 -6.19
C VAL A 110 -5.73 12.10 -5.12
N GLY A 111 -6.03 11.85 -3.83
CA GLY A 111 -5.35 12.48 -2.71
C GLY A 111 -3.85 12.18 -2.66
N LEU A 112 -3.44 10.95 -2.98
CA LEU A 112 -2.02 10.56 -3.06
C LEU A 112 -1.27 11.30 -4.18
N CYS A 113 -1.90 11.48 -5.34
CA CYS A 113 -1.33 12.28 -6.43
C CYS A 113 -1.17 13.76 -6.02
N ILE A 114 -2.18 14.33 -5.39
CA ILE A 114 -2.14 15.69 -4.86
C ILE A 114 -1.03 15.82 -3.81
N ALA A 115 -0.89 14.83 -2.93
CA ALA A 115 0.12 14.82 -1.88
C ALA A 115 1.54 14.90 -2.44
N GLY A 116 1.86 14.07 -3.43
CA GLY A 116 3.14 14.12 -4.15
C GLY A 116 3.36 15.47 -4.83
N THR A 117 2.34 15.99 -5.54
CA THR A 117 2.40 17.28 -6.21
C THR A 117 2.67 18.44 -5.24
N ILE A 118 2.06 18.43 -4.06
CA ILE A 118 2.29 19.45 -3.03
C ILE A 118 3.76 19.44 -2.58
N VAL A 119 4.31 18.26 -2.26
CA VAL A 119 5.70 18.17 -1.79
C VAL A 119 6.67 18.67 -2.85
N VAL A 120 6.48 18.27 -4.11
CA VAL A 120 7.35 18.68 -5.23
C VAL A 120 7.25 20.19 -5.51
N SER A 121 6.06 20.78 -5.35
CA SER A 121 5.85 22.22 -5.57
C SER A 121 6.41 23.08 -4.43
N VAL A 122 6.34 22.58 -3.20
CA VAL A 122 6.68 23.36 -1.98
C VAL A 122 8.16 23.26 -1.61
N TRP A 123 8.76 22.11 -1.84
CA TRP A 123 10.13 21.79 -1.47
C TRP A 123 10.99 21.54 -2.69
N LYS A 124 12.28 21.87 -2.61
CA LYS A 124 13.24 21.70 -3.71
C LYS A 124 14.48 20.95 -3.22
N ASP A 125 15.24 20.42 -4.15
CA ASP A 125 16.52 19.77 -3.95
C ASP A 125 16.48 18.64 -2.90
N LYS A 126 17.48 18.55 -2.07
CA LYS A 126 17.64 17.52 -1.04
C LYS A 126 16.48 17.47 -0.03
N ILE A 127 15.87 18.65 0.27
CA ILE A 127 14.75 18.72 1.22
C ILE A 127 13.49 18.07 0.62
N GLN A 128 13.25 18.23 -0.67
CA GLN A 128 12.14 17.59 -1.38
C GLN A 128 12.21 16.06 -1.22
N SER A 129 13.35 15.46 -1.51
CA SER A 129 13.54 14.01 -1.36
C SER A 129 13.31 13.55 0.08
N THR A 130 13.81 14.33 1.06
CA THR A 130 13.58 14.03 2.48
C THR A 130 12.11 14.09 2.84
N MET A 131 11.36 15.10 2.35
CA MET A 131 9.93 15.23 2.63
C MET A 131 9.09 14.10 2.01
N LEU A 132 9.47 13.59 0.83
CA LEU A 132 8.82 12.41 0.24
C LEU A 132 9.04 11.15 1.09
N VAL A 133 10.24 10.94 1.62
CA VAL A 133 10.51 9.81 2.53
C VAL A 133 9.71 9.94 3.83
N VAL A 134 9.62 11.14 4.40
CA VAL A 134 8.80 11.37 5.61
C VAL A 134 7.31 11.18 5.30
N GLN A 135 6.86 11.58 4.12
CA GLN A 135 5.49 11.33 3.64
C GLN A 135 5.17 9.82 3.61
N ASP A 136 6.08 9.00 3.07
CA ASP A 136 5.90 7.54 3.07
C ASP A 136 5.91 6.95 4.48
N ALA A 137 6.71 7.51 5.40
CA ALA A 137 6.71 7.09 6.80
C ALA A 137 5.34 7.31 7.47
N THR A 138 4.57 8.33 7.08
CA THR A 138 3.23 8.55 7.63
C THR A 138 2.24 7.43 7.28
N PHE A 139 2.44 6.74 6.15
CA PHE A 139 1.67 5.54 5.81
C PHE A 139 1.90 4.42 6.82
N ASN A 140 3.15 4.14 7.16
CA ASN A 140 3.49 3.11 8.15
C ASN A 140 3.02 3.49 9.57
N ILE A 141 3.06 4.77 9.94
CA ILE A 141 2.52 5.25 11.23
C ILE A 141 1.01 4.99 11.31
N ALA A 142 0.26 5.28 10.24
CA ALA A 142 -1.16 4.97 10.16
C ALA A 142 -1.43 3.47 10.27
N GLY A 143 -0.56 2.64 9.66
CA GLY A 143 -0.59 1.18 9.76
C GLY A 143 -0.38 0.63 11.18
N VAL A 144 0.16 1.43 12.10
CA VAL A 144 0.22 1.11 13.52
C VAL A 144 -1.00 1.67 14.26
N VAL A 145 -1.29 2.95 14.05
CA VAL A 145 -2.32 3.68 14.83
C VAL A 145 -3.71 3.08 14.61
N PHE A 146 -4.12 2.90 13.36
CA PHE A 146 -5.50 2.46 13.07
C PHE A 146 -5.77 0.99 13.40
N PRO A 147 -4.88 0.02 13.15
CA PRO A 147 -5.04 -1.32 13.68
C PRO A 147 -5.14 -1.38 15.21
N LEU A 148 -4.42 -0.54 15.96
CA LEU A 148 -4.59 -0.43 17.41
C LEU A 148 -5.99 0.08 17.80
N ILE A 149 -6.52 1.08 17.08
CA ILE A 149 -7.89 1.56 17.28
C ILE A 149 -8.89 0.44 16.97
N THR A 150 -8.68 -0.31 15.89
CA THR A 150 -9.52 -1.46 15.51
C THR A 150 -9.50 -2.54 16.59
N THR A 151 -8.31 -2.95 17.04
CA THR A 151 -8.17 -3.92 18.13
C THR A 151 -8.93 -3.45 19.38
N TYR A 152 -8.74 -2.19 19.78
CA TYR A 152 -9.45 -1.62 20.93
C TYR A 152 -10.96 -1.66 20.76
N ALA A 153 -11.47 -1.27 19.59
CA ALA A 153 -12.91 -1.27 19.30
C ALA A 153 -13.49 -2.69 19.35
N LEU A 154 -12.83 -3.66 18.71
CA LEU A 154 -13.29 -5.05 18.67
C LEU A 154 -13.23 -5.71 20.06
N THR A 155 -12.14 -5.51 20.80
CA THR A 155 -11.98 -6.05 22.17
C THR A 155 -13.04 -5.52 23.14
N ASN A 156 -13.51 -4.28 22.96
CA ASN A 156 -14.56 -3.70 23.78
C ASN A 156 -15.97 -3.90 23.18
N ALA A 157 -16.14 -4.82 22.24
CA ALA A 157 -17.42 -5.10 21.57
C ALA A 157 -18.10 -3.85 20.96
N MET A 158 -17.29 -2.88 20.52
CA MET A 158 -17.78 -1.69 19.82
C MET A 158 -18.06 -2.00 18.35
N ASN A 159 -18.80 -1.11 17.68
CA ASN A 159 -19.07 -1.27 16.26
C ASN A 159 -17.75 -1.21 15.46
N TRP A 160 -17.54 -2.18 14.55
CA TRP A 160 -16.36 -2.26 13.67
C TRP A 160 -16.14 -0.95 12.87
N SER A 161 -17.20 -0.25 12.51
CA SER A 161 -17.14 0.98 11.72
C SER A 161 -16.49 2.17 12.43
N ILE A 162 -16.31 2.12 13.76
CA ILE A 162 -15.58 3.12 14.54
C ILE A 162 -14.14 3.26 14.03
N SER A 163 -13.53 2.16 13.62
CA SER A 163 -12.19 2.19 13.02
C SER A 163 -12.14 3.10 11.81
N TYR A 164 -13.07 2.92 10.87
CA TYR A 164 -13.13 3.74 9.65
C TYR A 164 -13.66 5.16 9.92
N LEU A 165 -14.57 5.30 10.88
CA LEU A 165 -15.02 6.63 11.32
C LEU A 165 -13.86 7.47 11.87
N SER A 166 -12.94 6.87 12.62
CA SER A 166 -11.75 7.57 13.14
C SER A 166 -10.88 8.14 12.01
N VAL A 167 -10.69 7.38 10.93
CA VAL A 167 -10.01 7.87 9.71
C VAL A 167 -10.83 8.98 9.04
N GLY A 168 -12.15 8.84 9.00
CA GLY A 168 -13.09 9.84 8.47
C GLY A 168 -13.00 11.17 9.20
N VAL A 169 -12.83 11.16 10.52
CA VAL A 169 -12.61 12.38 11.33
C VAL A 169 -11.30 13.07 10.91
N VAL A 170 -10.22 12.33 10.68
CA VAL A 170 -8.96 12.91 10.17
C VAL A 170 -9.15 13.48 8.76
N ALA A 171 -9.92 12.80 7.90
CA ALA A 171 -10.26 13.30 6.57
C ALA A 171 -11.07 14.62 6.64
N LEU A 172 -12.06 14.68 7.52
CA LEU A 172 -12.84 15.88 7.74
C LEU A 172 -11.97 17.06 8.23
N ALA A 173 -11.10 16.82 9.19
CA ALA A 173 -10.13 17.81 9.66
C ALA A 173 -9.21 18.29 8.52
N THR A 174 -8.73 17.35 7.68
CA THR A 174 -7.91 17.68 6.51
C THR A 174 -8.66 18.53 5.50
N MET A 175 -9.95 18.26 5.25
CA MET A 175 -10.82 19.07 4.40
C MET A 175 -10.90 20.51 4.95
N PHE A 176 -11.16 20.69 6.24
CA PHE A 176 -11.23 22.03 6.85
C PHE A 176 -9.90 22.77 6.78
N VAL A 177 -8.79 22.10 7.04
CA VAL A 177 -7.45 22.69 6.89
C VAL A 177 -7.21 23.11 5.43
N ALA A 178 -7.59 22.28 4.45
CA ALA A 178 -7.46 22.60 3.04
C ALA A 178 -8.31 23.82 2.61
N LEU A 179 -9.53 23.96 3.14
CA LEU A 179 -10.40 25.13 2.88
C LEU A 179 -9.69 26.43 3.28
N LEU A 180 -9.01 26.43 4.42
CA LEU A 180 -8.34 27.62 4.98
C LEU A 180 -6.94 27.87 4.38
N THR A 181 -6.38 26.87 3.65
CA THR A 181 -5.02 26.92 3.12
C THR A 181 -4.98 27.54 1.72
N ASN A 182 -3.92 28.30 1.43
CA ASN A 182 -3.68 28.84 0.10
C ASN A 182 -2.79 27.88 -0.73
N PHE A 183 -3.29 27.45 -1.89
CA PHE A 183 -2.63 26.50 -2.80
C PHE A 183 -1.94 27.17 -3.99
N ASN A 184 -1.81 28.50 -4.04
CA ASN A 184 -1.23 29.22 -5.18
C ASN A 184 0.22 28.77 -5.50
N GLN A 185 0.93 28.18 -4.55
CA GLN A 185 2.29 27.65 -4.76
C GLN A 185 2.31 26.31 -5.48
N CYS A 186 1.16 25.63 -5.60
CA CYS A 186 1.04 24.30 -6.20
C CYS A 186 0.53 24.32 -7.65
N GLY A 187 0.35 25.50 -8.25
CA GLY A 187 -0.18 25.71 -9.59
C GLY A 187 0.87 25.96 -10.70
N GLY A 188 2.14 25.61 -10.44
CA GLY A 188 3.19 25.73 -11.47
C GLY A 188 3.06 24.62 -12.53
N GLU A 189 3.25 25.00 -13.79
CA GLU A 189 3.23 24.16 -14.96
C GLU A 189 4.04 22.87 -14.72
N SER A 190 3.41 21.72 -14.93
CA SER A 190 4.11 20.49 -15.19
C SER A 190 4.94 20.71 -16.44
N GLY A 191 6.25 20.92 -16.28
CA GLY A 191 7.13 21.11 -17.41
C GLY A 191 6.91 19.96 -18.40
N SER A 192 6.64 20.30 -19.64
CA SER A 192 6.62 19.39 -20.75
C SER A 192 8.04 18.76 -20.87
N GLU A 193 8.25 17.64 -20.18
CA GLU A 193 9.39 16.80 -20.48
C GLU A 193 9.26 16.38 -21.95
N GLN A 194 10.23 16.80 -22.76
CA GLN A 194 10.38 16.31 -24.12
C GLN A 194 10.28 14.78 -24.06
N GLU A 195 9.39 14.20 -24.87
CA GLU A 195 9.16 12.75 -24.94
C GLU A 195 10.44 12.03 -25.40
N ALA A 196 11.34 11.75 -24.47
CA ALA A 196 12.42 10.80 -24.71
C ALA A 196 11.75 9.45 -25.03
N LYS A 197 12.20 8.76 -26.10
CA LYS A 197 11.70 7.41 -26.41
C LYS A 197 11.92 6.51 -25.23
N SER A 198 10.83 5.93 -24.72
CA SER A 198 10.89 4.98 -23.60
C SER A 198 11.61 3.72 -24.07
N GLU A 199 12.72 3.39 -23.41
CA GLU A 199 13.37 2.11 -23.60
C GLU A 199 12.62 1.04 -22.80
N TRP A 200 12.31 -0.07 -23.46
CA TRP A 200 11.66 -1.22 -22.85
C TRP A 200 12.59 -2.42 -22.94
N ASN A 201 12.95 -2.96 -21.80
CA ASN A 201 13.80 -4.14 -21.71
C ASN A 201 13.25 -5.11 -20.65
N PHE A 202 13.88 -6.29 -20.57
CA PHE A 202 13.46 -7.32 -19.62
C PHE A 202 13.51 -6.84 -18.17
N GLY A 203 14.43 -5.93 -17.81
CA GLY A 203 14.56 -5.38 -16.47
C GLY A 203 13.35 -4.53 -16.04
N ILE A 204 12.84 -3.67 -16.94
CA ILE A 204 11.61 -2.90 -16.68
C ILE A 204 10.41 -3.84 -16.53
N ILE A 205 10.26 -4.80 -17.45
CA ILE A 205 9.14 -5.74 -17.44
C ILE A 205 9.18 -6.59 -16.18
N SER A 206 10.34 -7.15 -15.84
CA SER A 206 10.52 -7.94 -14.60
C SER A 206 10.32 -7.11 -13.33
N GLY A 207 10.67 -5.81 -13.35
CA GLY A 207 10.38 -4.89 -12.26
C GLY A 207 8.87 -4.73 -12.02
N GLY A 208 8.09 -4.51 -13.08
CA GLY A 208 6.63 -4.39 -12.99
C GLY A 208 5.95 -5.70 -12.60
N VAL A 209 6.26 -6.80 -13.28
CA VAL A 209 5.70 -8.13 -12.94
C VAL A 209 6.09 -8.56 -11.53
N GLY A 210 7.34 -8.31 -11.12
CA GLY A 210 7.81 -8.62 -9.77
C GLY A 210 7.09 -7.82 -8.70
N LEU A 211 6.84 -6.52 -8.94
CA LEU A 211 6.07 -5.70 -8.01
C LEU A 211 4.61 -6.16 -7.95
N PHE A 212 3.99 -6.48 -9.10
CA PHE A 212 2.63 -7.06 -9.13
C PHE A 212 2.53 -8.29 -8.24
N LEU A 213 3.43 -9.27 -8.45
CA LEU A 213 3.44 -10.50 -7.66
C LEU A 213 3.79 -10.26 -6.19
N GLY A 214 4.74 -9.38 -5.90
CA GLY A 214 5.12 -9.01 -4.54
C GLY A 214 3.97 -8.37 -3.77
N MET A 215 3.22 -7.45 -4.41
CA MET A 215 2.04 -6.82 -3.82
C MET A 215 0.87 -7.79 -3.70
N LEU A 216 0.71 -8.68 -4.67
CA LEU A 216 -0.28 -9.77 -4.60
C LEU A 216 -0.03 -10.63 -3.34
N ALA A 217 1.19 -11.09 -3.13
CA ALA A 217 1.57 -11.90 -1.97
C ALA A 217 1.38 -11.14 -0.65
N LEU A 218 1.86 -9.89 -0.60
CA LEU A 218 1.76 -9.05 0.58
C LEU A 218 0.31 -8.77 1.01
N TYR A 219 -0.53 -8.34 0.07
CA TYR A 219 -1.93 -8.04 0.39
C TYR A 219 -2.76 -9.30 0.65
N THR A 220 -2.40 -10.45 0.07
CA THR A 220 -2.97 -11.75 0.46
C THR A 220 -2.67 -12.04 1.93
N PHE A 221 -1.42 -11.85 2.37
CA PHE A 221 -1.06 -12.00 3.77
C PHE A 221 -1.86 -11.05 4.66
N LEU A 222 -1.86 -9.75 4.36
CA LEU A 222 -2.56 -8.74 5.17
C LEU A 222 -4.08 -8.97 5.25
N THR A 223 -4.68 -9.55 4.22
CA THR A 223 -6.12 -9.87 4.19
C THR A 223 -6.43 -11.09 5.07
N TRP A 224 -5.63 -12.15 4.97
CA TRP A 224 -5.98 -13.45 5.53
C TRP A 224 -5.23 -13.84 6.80
N ALA A 225 -4.14 -13.14 7.15
CA ALA A 225 -3.33 -13.50 8.32
C ALA A 225 -4.12 -13.53 9.65
N PRO A 226 -5.04 -12.59 9.97
CA PRO A 226 -5.82 -12.67 11.20
C PRO A 226 -6.69 -13.93 11.25
N MET A 227 -7.37 -14.27 10.14
CA MET A 227 -8.20 -15.47 10.07
C MET A 227 -7.36 -16.74 10.18
N PHE A 228 -6.23 -16.80 9.48
CA PHE A 228 -5.29 -17.91 9.54
C PHE A 228 -4.75 -18.14 10.96
N VAL A 229 -4.40 -17.08 11.67
CA VAL A 229 -3.90 -17.17 13.05
C VAL A 229 -5.00 -17.63 14.00
N LYS A 230 -6.23 -17.09 13.85
CA LYS A 230 -7.39 -17.53 14.60
C LYS A 230 -7.62 -19.03 14.45
N GLU A 231 -7.72 -19.53 13.22
CA GLU A 231 -8.02 -20.93 12.94
C GLU A 231 -6.88 -21.87 13.38
N LYS A 232 -5.63 -21.44 13.12
CA LYS A 232 -4.47 -22.29 13.39
C LYS A 232 -4.17 -22.47 14.89
N PHE A 233 -4.43 -21.45 15.70
CA PHE A 233 -4.07 -21.45 17.13
C PHE A 233 -5.28 -21.44 18.05
N ASP A 234 -6.49 -21.50 17.48
CA ASP A 234 -7.77 -21.50 18.23
C ASP A 234 -7.84 -20.34 19.25
N ILE A 235 -7.53 -19.12 18.78
CA ILE A 235 -7.56 -17.90 19.59
C ILE A 235 -8.64 -16.93 19.10
N PRO A 236 -9.14 -16.01 19.95
CA PRO A 236 -10.11 -15.00 19.55
C PRO A 236 -9.58 -14.14 18.38
N PHE A 237 -10.45 -13.76 17.45
CA PHE A 237 -10.09 -12.99 16.26
C PHE A 237 -9.45 -11.63 16.62
N GLU A 238 -9.89 -11.00 17.70
CA GLU A 238 -9.35 -9.73 18.18
C GLU A 238 -7.86 -9.86 18.58
N GLN A 239 -7.48 -11.02 19.14
CA GLN A 239 -6.08 -11.31 19.44
C GLN A 239 -5.29 -11.66 18.19
N ALA A 240 -5.88 -12.44 17.29
CA ALA A 240 -5.28 -12.79 16.01
C ALA A 240 -4.99 -11.54 15.16
N GLY A 241 -5.85 -10.52 15.22
CA GLY A 241 -5.68 -9.23 14.53
C GLY A 241 -4.40 -8.47 14.89
N ASN A 242 -3.80 -8.73 16.07
CA ASN A 242 -2.55 -8.09 16.46
C ASN A 242 -1.39 -8.35 15.47
N ILE A 243 -1.47 -9.40 14.66
CA ILE A 243 -0.48 -9.70 13.62
C ILE A 243 -0.34 -8.54 12.62
N ILE A 244 -1.41 -7.82 12.32
CA ILE A 244 -1.40 -6.66 11.43
C ILE A 244 -0.62 -5.49 12.06
N THR A 245 -0.86 -5.22 13.34
CA THR A 245 -0.12 -4.19 14.08
C THR A 245 1.36 -4.52 14.19
N GLN A 246 1.71 -5.79 14.42
CA GLN A 246 3.09 -6.28 14.46
C GLN A 246 3.80 -6.05 13.11
N TYR A 247 3.15 -6.43 12.00
CA TYR A 247 3.65 -6.21 10.66
C TYR A 247 3.97 -4.73 10.41
N TRP A 248 3.01 -3.83 10.61
CA TRP A 248 3.18 -2.41 10.32
C TRP A 248 4.17 -1.70 11.26
N SER A 249 4.24 -2.13 12.53
CA SER A 249 5.23 -1.60 13.49
C SER A 249 6.66 -1.89 13.02
N ALA A 250 6.91 -3.11 12.56
CA ALA A 250 8.21 -3.49 12.01
C ALA A 250 8.47 -2.84 10.64
N ALA A 251 7.44 -2.68 9.81
CA ALA A 251 7.56 -2.00 8.53
C ALA A 251 7.98 -0.53 8.70
N LEU A 252 7.49 0.16 9.73
CA LEU A 252 7.91 1.53 10.04
C LEU A 252 9.43 1.60 10.30
N VAL A 253 9.95 0.70 11.15
CA VAL A 253 11.40 0.63 11.45
C VAL A 253 12.18 0.19 10.22
N GLY A 254 11.68 -0.83 9.51
CA GLY A 254 12.28 -1.36 8.29
C GLY A 254 12.43 -0.33 7.19
N ALA A 255 11.45 0.55 7.00
CA ALA A 255 11.52 1.63 6.01
C ALA A 255 12.68 2.60 6.30
N LEU A 256 12.86 2.99 7.56
CA LEU A 256 13.96 3.87 7.97
C LEU A 256 15.33 3.19 7.79
N VAL A 257 15.46 1.94 8.19
CA VAL A 257 16.71 1.17 8.06
C VAL A 257 17.03 0.89 6.60
N SER A 258 16.04 0.57 5.79
CA SER A 258 16.20 0.31 4.35
C SER A 258 16.81 1.49 3.60
N THR A 259 16.50 2.74 3.97
CA THR A 259 17.11 3.94 3.35
C THR A 259 18.62 3.98 3.53
N VAL A 260 19.10 3.55 4.71
CA VAL A 260 20.54 3.48 5.00
C VAL A 260 21.19 2.30 4.25
N ILE A 261 20.54 1.16 4.21
CA ILE A 261 21.08 -0.05 3.56
C ILE A 261 21.19 0.16 2.04
N VAL A 262 20.14 0.70 1.40
CA VAL A 262 20.11 0.95 -0.06
C VAL A 262 21.22 1.92 -0.48
N SER A 263 21.61 2.87 0.37
CA SER A 263 22.72 3.79 0.06
C SER A 263 24.10 3.12 0.00
N ARG A 264 24.23 1.89 0.53
CA ARG A 264 25.50 1.17 0.66
C ARG A 264 25.61 -0.09 -0.19
N MET A 265 24.53 -0.52 -0.85
CA MET A 265 24.53 -1.73 -1.66
C MET A 265 23.78 -1.55 -2.98
N LYS A 266 24.06 -2.40 -3.97
CA LYS A 266 23.39 -2.38 -5.26
C LYS A 266 21.91 -2.71 -5.07
N ILE A 267 21.02 -1.96 -5.73
CA ILE A 267 19.57 -2.12 -5.64
C ILE A 267 19.11 -3.53 -6.00
N GLN A 268 19.76 -4.17 -7.00
CA GLN A 268 19.45 -5.54 -7.40
C GLN A 268 19.70 -6.53 -6.26
N THR A 269 20.86 -6.41 -5.59
CA THR A 269 21.22 -7.27 -4.45
C THR A 269 20.29 -7.00 -3.27
N PHE A 270 19.98 -5.71 -2.99
CA PHE A 270 19.05 -5.35 -1.92
C PHE A 270 17.68 -5.98 -2.15
N LEU A 271 17.09 -5.79 -3.33
CA LEU A 271 15.77 -6.32 -3.66
C LEU A 271 15.75 -7.86 -3.57
N LEU A 272 16.76 -8.54 -4.15
CA LEU A 272 16.86 -10.00 -4.06
C LEU A 272 16.93 -10.47 -2.61
N THR A 273 17.68 -9.76 -1.75
CA THR A 273 17.81 -10.09 -0.33
C THR A 273 16.48 -9.96 0.40
N ILE A 274 15.78 -8.83 0.27
CA ILE A 274 14.51 -8.61 1.00
C ILE A 274 13.42 -9.59 0.55
N ILE A 275 13.32 -9.91 -0.75
CA ILE A 275 12.36 -10.89 -1.27
C ILE A 275 12.72 -12.31 -0.80
N SER A 276 14.00 -12.68 -0.81
CA SER A 276 14.44 -14.00 -0.31
C SER A 276 14.15 -14.14 1.19
N VAL A 277 14.38 -13.08 1.98
CA VAL A 277 14.03 -13.04 3.40
C VAL A 277 12.51 -13.16 3.60
N ALA A 278 11.72 -12.42 2.82
CA ALA A 278 10.25 -12.51 2.87
C ALA A 278 9.75 -13.92 2.52
N MET A 279 10.35 -14.57 1.50
CA MET A 279 10.05 -15.95 1.11
C MET A 279 10.33 -16.93 2.27
N VAL A 280 11.50 -16.86 2.87
CA VAL A 280 11.88 -17.75 3.99
C VAL A 280 10.99 -17.53 5.19
N ILE A 281 10.77 -16.27 5.58
CA ILE A 281 9.93 -15.94 6.74
C ILE A 281 8.50 -16.41 6.52
N THR A 282 7.89 -16.15 5.36
CA THR A 282 6.51 -16.61 5.08
C THR A 282 6.41 -18.12 5.01
N SER A 283 7.45 -18.83 4.51
CA SER A 283 7.50 -20.30 4.57
C SER A 283 7.47 -20.81 6.01
N VAL A 284 8.20 -20.16 6.92
CA VAL A 284 8.20 -20.54 8.34
C VAL A 284 6.91 -20.16 9.04
N ILE A 285 6.31 -18.99 8.73
CA ILE A 285 5.00 -18.55 9.26
C ILE A 285 3.92 -19.61 9.01
N VAL A 286 3.84 -20.13 7.78
CA VAL A 286 2.78 -21.07 7.42
C VAL A 286 2.99 -22.46 8.03
N THR A 287 4.22 -22.83 8.39
CA THR A 287 4.56 -24.13 8.96
C THR A 287 4.71 -24.13 10.49
N THR A 288 4.94 -22.98 11.14
CA THR A 288 5.16 -22.91 12.59
C THR A 288 3.91 -23.29 13.38
N GLU A 289 4.09 -24.04 14.45
CA GLU A 289 3.01 -24.45 15.38
C GLU A 289 2.99 -23.64 16.67
N LYS A 290 3.88 -22.65 16.83
CA LYS A 290 3.99 -21.83 18.02
C LYS A 290 3.61 -20.39 17.72
N LEU A 291 2.60 -19.87 18.40
CA LEU A 291 2.11 -18.49 18.24
C LEU A 291 3.20 -17.44 18.52
N GLU A 292 4.04 -17.66 19.52
CA GLU A 292 5.14 -16.75 19.85
C GLU A 292 6.11 -16.57 18.68
N TRP A 293 6.52 -17.69 18.04
CA TRP A 293 7.40 -17.67 16.87
C TRP A 293 6.75 -16.96 15.69
N LEU A 294 5.45 -17.18 15.49
CA LEU A 294 4.69 -16.51 14.43
C LEU A 294 4.72 -14.99 14.62
N SER A 295 4.56 -14.51 15.85
CA SER A 295 4.66 -13.08 16.17
C SER A 295 6.04 -12.51 15.81
N TYR A 296 7.13 -13.13 16.22
CA TYR A 296 8.49 -12.68 15.88
C TYR A 296 8.74 -12.70 14.37
N LEU A 297 8.27 -13.72 13.67
CA LEU A 297 8.39 -13.85 12.22
C LEU A 297 7.59 -12.75 11.50
N THR A 298 6.44 -12.36 12.03
CA THR A 298 5.65 -11.27 11.46
C THR A 298 6.36 -9.93 11.56
N TYR A 299 7.04 -9.63 12.67
CA TYR A 299 7.92 -8.46 12.74
C TYR A 299 9.03 -8.54 11.68
N GLY A 300 9.67 -9.71 11.52
CA GLY A 300 10.67 -9.92 10.48
C GLY A 300 10.13 -9.72 9.06
N TYR A 301 8.91 -10.19 8.81
CA TYR A 301 8.24 -10.02 7.51
C TYR A 301 7.91 -8.55 7.22
N GLY A 302 7.33 -7.83 8.19
CA GLY A 302 7.07 -6.40 8.04
C GLY A 302 8.34 -5.60 7.78
N PHE A 303 9.41 -5.90 8.51
CA PHE A 303 10.72 -5.27 8.30
C PHE A 303 11.27 -5.53 6.89
N ALA A 304 11.21 -6.77 6.39
CA ALA A 304 11.70 -7.13 5.06
C ALA A 304 10.90 -6.46 3.94
N CYS A 305 9.57 -6.40 4.08
CA CYS A 305 8.68 -5.84 3.05
C CYS A 305 8.57 -4.31 3.07
N ALA A 306 9.14 -3.64 4.05
CA ALA A 306 8.99 -2.20 4.26
C ALA A 306 9.38 -1.31 3.07
N ALA A 307 10.39 -1.71 2.30
CA ALA A 307 10.88 -0.99 1.13
C ALA A 307 10.47 -1.63 -0.21
N LEU A 308 9.61 -2.64 -0.18
CA LEU A 308 9.29 -3.48 -1.34
C LEU A 308 8.88 -2.67 -2.56
N TYR A 309 7.94 -1.75 -2.40
CA TYR A 309 7.39 -0.94 -3.48
C TYR A 309 8.46 -0.09 -4.16
N ASN A 310 9.17 0.70 -3.37
CA ASN A 310 10.21 1.61 -3.86
C ASN A 310 11.44 0.86 -4.40
N ALA A 311 11.77 -0.29 -3.80
CA ALA A 311 12.89 -1.11 -4.27
C ALA A 311 12.64 -1.70 -5.67
N PHE A 312 11.41 -2.12 -5.98
CA PHE A 312 11.07 -2.58 -7.33
C PHE A 312 11.10 -1.46 -8.37
N ILE A 313 10.65 -0.25 -8.01
CA ILE A 313 10.75 0.91 -8.91
C ILE A 313 12.23 1.18 -9.20
N ALA A 314 13.05 1.32 -8.16
CA ALA A 314 14.46 1.58 -8.31
C ALA A 314 15.20 0.45 -9.07
N TYR A 315 14.81 -0.80 -8.85
CA TYR A 315 15.30 -1.95 -9.58
C TYR A 315 14.98 -1.86 -11.07
N GLY A 316 13.71 -1.69 -11.44
CA GLY A 316 13.29 -1.63 -12.84
C GLY A 316 13.99 -0.50 -13.61
N VAL A 317 14.00 0.72 -13.04
CA VAL A 317 14.66 1.87 -13.70
C VAL A 317 16.18 1.74 -13.78
N SER A 318 16.81 0.88 -12.99
CA SER A 318 18.26 0.62 -13.04
C SER A 318 18.72 -0.10 -14.31
N PHE A 319 17.80 -0.60 -15.13
CA PHE A 319 18.07 -1.31 -16.38
C PHE A 319 18.04 -0.41 -17.61
N VAL A 320 17.66 0.84 -17.49
CA VAL A 320 17.62 1.82 -18.58
C VAL A 320 18.55 2.99 -18.28
N ARG A 321 19.13 3.58 -19.35
CA ARG A 321 20.00 4.76 -19.17
C ARG A 321 19.21 6.01 -18.79
N ASN A 322 18.06 6.21 -19.43
CA ASN A 322 17.15 7.33 -19.19
C ASN A 322 15.77 6.77 -18.90
N ALA A 323 15.45 6.63 -17.60
CA ALA A 323 14.13 6.22 -17.18
C ALA A 323 13.11 7.32 -17.52
N THR A 324 12.07 6.96 -18.25
CA THR A 324 10.97 7.86 -18.60
C THR A 324 9.82 7.74 -17.61
N SER A 325 8.94 8.74 -17.56
CA SER A 325 7.71 8.68 -16.78
C SER A 325 6.86 7.45 -17.13
N LYS A 326 6.89 6.99 -18.40
CA LYS A 326 6.18 5.79 -18.87
C LYS A 326 6.72 4.51 -18.21
N ASN A 327 8.05 4.37 -18.08
CA ASN A 327 8.67 3.22 -17.41
C ASN A 327 8.29 3.15 -15.92
N VAL A 328 8.38 4.28 -15.23
CA VAL A 328 8.02 4.38 -13.80
C VAL A 328 6.53 4.11 -13.60
N SER A 329 5.66 4.72 -14.43
CA SER A 329 4.21 4.52 -14.35
C SER A 329 3.80 3.07 -14.57
N TYR A 330 4.45 2.35 -15.51
CA TYR A 330 4.20 0.92 -15.70
C TYR A 330 4.44 0.11 -14.43
N ILE A 331 5.58 0.35 -13.75
CA ILE A 331 5.90 -0.37 -12.51
C ILE A 331 4.91 -0.02 -11.40
N LEU A 332 4.59 1.27 -11.24
CA LEU A 332 3.60 1.75 -10.26
C LEU A 332 2.21 1.15 -10.48
N ILE A 333 1.73 1.16 -11.73
CA ILE A 333 0.43 0.58 -12.09
C ILE A 333 0.42 -0.93 -11.84
N SER A 334 1.52 -1.62 -12.17
CA SER A 334 1.64 -3.06 -11.91
C SER A 334 1.54 -3.38 -10.41
N GLY A 335 2.21 -2.62 -9.55
CA GLY A 335 2.12 -2.79 -8.10
C GLY A 335 0.71 -2.51 -7.55
N SER A 336 0.09 -1.44 -8.01
CA SER A 336 -1.28 -1.10 -7.62
C SER A 336 -2.29 -2.15 -8.10
N ALA A 337 -2.08 -2.72 -9.29
CA ALA A 337 -2.89 -3.83 -9.79
C ALA A 337 -2.71 -5.10 -8.94
N GLY A 338 -1.48 -5.41 -8.51
CA GLY A 338 -1.22 -6.52 -7.57
C GLY A 338 -1.99 -6.38 -6.26
N ALA A 339 -1.98 -5.19 -5.67
CA ALA A 339 -2.74 -4.88 -4.46
C ALA A 339 -4.27 -4.94 -4.69
N MET A 340 -4.74 -4.45 -5.85
CA MET A 340 -6.16 -4.47 -6.22
C MET A 340 -6.70 -5.89 -6.40
N PHE A 341 -5.98 -6.72 -7.13
CA PHE A 341 -6.45 -8.07 -7.46
C PHE A 341 -6.25 -9.06 -6.30
N SER A 342 -5.37 -8.77 -5.35
CA SER A 342 -5.02 -9.69 -4.26
C SER A 342 -6.24 -10.15 -3.44
N PRO A 343 -7.09 -9.29 -2.87
CA PRO A 343 -8.23 -9.74 -2.08
C PRO A 343 -9.21 -10.58 -2.90
N ALA A 344 -9.50 -10.19 -4.15
CA ALA A 344 -10.42 -10.93 -5.01
C ALA A 344 -9.86 -12.31 -5.42
N ILE A 345 -8.61 -12.37 -5.88
CA ILE A 345 -7.96 -13.63 -6.28
C ILE A 345 -7.84 -14.57 -5.07
N SER A 346 -7.37 -14.06 -3.94
CA SER A 346 -7.18 -14.87 -2.74
C SER A 346 -8.53 -15.35 -2.15
N SER A 347 -9.61 -14.57 -2.27
CA SER A 347 -10.96 -14.98 -1.84
C SER A 347 -11.50 -16.13 -2.70
N VAL A 348 -11.36 -16.02 -4.03
CA VAL A 348 -11.73 -17.13 -4.93
C VAL A 348 -10.89 -18.37 -4.65
N MET A 349 -9.59 -18.19 -4.44
CA MET A 349 -8.68 -19.30 -4.11
C MET A 349 -9.06 -19.94 -2.77
N GLU A 350 -9.38 -19.15 -1.75
CA GLU A 350 -9.77 -19.65 -0.43
C GLU A 350 -11.05 -20.49 -0.53
N SER A 351 -12.08 -20.04 -1.27
CA SER A 351 -13.34 -20.77 -1.44
C SER A 351 -13.21 -22.12 -2.13
N VAL A 352 -12.14 -22.32 -2.93
CA VAL A 352 -11.90 -23.56 -3.69
C VAL A 352 -10.94 -24.51 -2.97
N VAL A 353 -9.84 -23.98 -2.42
CA VAL A 353 -8.74 -24.80 -1.89
C VAL A 353 -8.46 -24.58 -0.40
N GLY A 354 -9.21 -23.68 0.25
CA GLY A 354 -9.14 -23.38 1.68
C GLY A 354 -8.01 -22.42 2.07
N LEU A 355 -8.18 -21.84 3.25
CA LEU A 355 -7.32 -20.77 3.78
C LEU A 355 -5.84 -21.18 3.90
N GLN A 356 -5.59 -22.39 4.37
CA GLN A 356 -4.24 -22.89 4.53
C GLN A 356 -3.47 -22.90 3.20
N THR A 357 -4.10 -23.33 2.10
CA THR A 357 -3.49 -23.35 0.77
C THR A 357 -3.22 -21.95 0.26
N VAL A 358 -4.11 -20.99 0.52
CA VAL A 358 -3.90 -19.57 0.18
C VAL A 358 -2.64 -19.03 0.87
N MET A 359 -2.45 -19.34 2.16
CA MET A 359 -1.28 -18.91 2.90
C MET A 359 0.01 -19.58 2.39
N TYR A 360 -0.03 -20.86 1.98
CA TYR A 360 1.10 -21.54 1.34
C TYR A 360 1.46 -20.98 -0.04
N ALA A 361 0.51 -20.37 -0.76
CA ALA A 361 0.78 -19.73 -2.04
C ALA A 361 1.71 -18.50 -1.89
N ILE A 362 1.71 -17.81 -0.75
CA ILE A 362 2.52 -16.60 -0.52
C ILE A 362 4.02 -16.86 -0.70
N PRO A 363 4.66 -17.80 0.01
CA PRO A 363 6.08 -18.11 -0.20
C PRO A 363 6.36 -18.65 -1.61
N VAL A 364 5.43 -19.35 -2.25
CA VAL A 364 5.56 -19.81 -3.63
C VAL A 364 5.61 -18.63 -4.60
N ILE A 365 4.76 -17.62 -4.42
CA ILE A 365 4.79 -16.39 -5.23
C ILE A 365 6.14 -15.68 -5.06
N TYR A 366 6.65 -15.55 -3.83
CA TYR A 366 7.97 -14.96 -3.61
C TYR A 366 9.10 -15.79 -4.23
N ALA A 367 9.01 -17.14 -4.23
CA ALA A 367 9.98 -17.99 -4.91
C ALA A 367 10.01 -17.73 -6.43
N VAL A 368 8.85 -17.55 -7.05
CA VAL A 368 8.75 -17.16 -8.48
C VAL A 368 9.42 -15.80 -8.71
N VAL A 369 9.17 -14.82 -7.82
CA VAL A 369 9.81 -13.50 -7.92
C VAL A 369 11.33 -13.61 -7.77
N VAL A 370 11.85 -14.38 -6.81
CA VAL A 370 13.30 -14.63 -6.64
C VAL A 370 13.89 -15.21 -7.92
N ALA A 371 13.27 -16.24 -8.48
CA ALA A 371 13.74 -16.87 -9.72
C ALA A 371 13.79 -15.87 -10.88
N MET A 372 12.75 -15.06 -11.03
CA MET A 372 12.68 -14.02 -12.06
C MET A 372 13.77 -12.95 -11.88
N LEU A 373 14.01 -12.48 -10.65
CA LEU A 373 15.08 -11.51 -10.36
C LEU A 373 16.47 -12.09 -10.68
N VAL A 374 16.74 -13.35 -10.32
CA VAL A 374 18.00 -14.02 -10.62
C VAL A 374 18.24 -14.13 -12.13
N VAL A 375 17.21 -14.50 -12.90
CA VAL A 375 17.29 -14.57 -14.37
C VAL A 375 17.56 -13.19 -14.96
N SER A 376 16.85 -12.18 -14.50
CA SER A 376 17.00 -10.79 -14.97
C SER A 376 18.40 -10.23 -14.70
N MET A 377 18.98 -10.54 -13.53
CA MET A 377 20.36 -10.13 -13.20
C MET A 377 21.40 -10.82 -14.08
N LYS A 378 21.21 -12.10 -14.40
CA LYS A 378 22.11 -12.83 -15.32
C LYS A 378 22.08 -12.23 -16.74
N ILE A 379 20.91 -11.91 -17.28
CA ILE A 379 20.77 -11.29 -18.60
C ILE A 379 21.53 -9.96 -18.66
N LYS A 380 21.36 -9.09 -17.63
CA LYS A 380 22.09 -7.83 -17.56
C LYS A 380 23.61 -8.01 -17.57
N THR A 381 24.11 -9.00 -16.87
CA THR A 381 25.56 -9.29 -16.81
C THR A 381 26.08 -9.71 -18.18
N VAL A 382 25.36 -10.54 -18.92
CA VAL A 382 25.73 -10.98 -20.27
C VAL A 382 25.75 -9.82 -21.25
N GLU A 383 24.72 -8.96 -21.24
CA GLU A 383 24.67 -7.75 -22.10
C GLU A 383 25.84 -6.79 -21.81
N GLN A 384 26.23 -6.62 -20.56
CA GLN A 384 27.37 -5.77 -20.19
C GLN A 384 28.72 -6.33 -20.66
N ILE A 385 28.88 -7.65 -20.67
CA ILE A 385 30.10 -8.30 -21.19
C ILE A 385 30.17 -8.12 -22.71
N GLN A 386 29.08 -8.38 -23.43
CA GLN A 386 29.03 -8.24 -24.89
C GLN A 386 29.22 -6.80 -25.40
N THR A 387 28.92 -5.80 -24.59
CA THR A 387 29.15 -4.38 -24.96
C THR A 387 30.55 -3.89 -24.57
N ALA A 388 31.32 -4.67 -23.85
CA ALA A 388 32.69 -4.35 -23.45
C ALA A 388 33.75 -5.03 -24.34
N GLU A 389 33.37 -6.01 -25.14
CA GLU A 389 34.16 -6.60 -26.24
C GLU A 389 33.93 -5.85 -27.55
#